data_0cea78adb7d3f76fd63a8df4cd262f32
#
_entry.id   0cea78adb7d3f76fd63a8df4cd262f32
#
_cell.length_a   1.000
_cell.length_b   1.000
_cell.length_c   1.000
_cell.angle_alpha   90.00
_cell.angle_beta   90.00
_cell.angle_gamma   90.00
#
_symmetry.space_group_name_H-M   'P 1'
#
loop_
_entity.id
_entity.type
_entity.pdbx_description
1 polymer ?
#
loop_
_entity_poly.entity_id
_entity_poly.type
_entity_poly.pdbx_seq_one_letter_code
_entity_poly.pdbx_strand_id
1 'polypeptide(L)'
;MSGSVGEFFGGSGRRIRDGVWGDVPIDRAARMLLETHALSRLKGMRQLGFTAQAFPNARHTRFDHSVGVYHLTRLTLKRIIDCGAYLEYRDVQGALAAALLHDAARYPYAQAVESIALPGITPVQELSRRLIEDSQVADVLSEEWDLEPHNVFRLIARDQGAEPHSLTPTEHLVRDILFGALNTNGLDCFIRDARGAKIPCVMLDAETLIQAIKIVGHENRAILAVEEGAAGSLQSLVFCRYLMHYNVYGHHALRIPTVMFMRAVQDAIQAGGVNPEKLASQDDAGALAMVRDSAGPESSSAALTRRLADRRPYHRALEFDERHPSYASLIRLREDASWRRRVEEAWCHYLTRYHKGTAGPFDILIDLPRKNRFTMCLRLIRPASLPWEHSLTDWQSLSGMGEEDMIRFHSPLHRIHIVTATGDLAASVRRHAEELFTIAEEVG
;
A
#
# COMPACT_ATOMS: atom_id res chain seq x y z
N MET A 1 -2.48 -3.62 36.23
CA MET A 1 -2.97 -5.01 36.36
C MET A 1 -2.09 -5.90 35.49
N SER A 2 -1.40 -6.90 36.06
CA SER A 2 -0.61 -7.84 35.26
C SER A 2 -1.56 -8.86 34.63
N GLY A 3 -2.07 -8.57 33.43
CA GLY A 3 -2.82 -9.53 32.62
C GLY A 3 -1.91 -10.67 32.15
N SER A 4 -2.43 -11.86 31.99
CA SER A 4 -1.67 -12.96 31.41
C SER A 4 -1.74 -12.91 29.91
N VAL A 5 -0.62 -13.18 29.22
CA VAL A 5 -0.56 -13.20 27.73
C VAL A 5 -1.63 -14.16 27.14
N GLY A 6 -2.03 -15.20 27.87
CA GLY A 6 -3.09 -16.13 27.48
C GLY A 6 -4.48 -15.49 27.32
N GLU A 7 -4.75 -14.39 28.00
CA GLU A 7 -6.04 -13.69 27.91
C GLU A 7 -6.32 -13.12 26.54
N PHE A 8 -5.27 -12.66 25.81
CA PHE A 8 -5.41 -12.18 24.43
C PHE A 8 -5.91 -13.25 23.46
N PHE A 9 -5.64 -14.52 23.75
CA PHE A 9 -5.96 -15.63 22.86
C PHE A 9 -7.26 -16.34 23.26
N GLY A 10 -7.84 -15.99 24.43
CA GLY A 10 -9.14 -16.46 24.87
C GLY A 10 -10.30 -15.84 24.07
N GLY A 11 -11.31 -16.64 23.72
CA GLY A 11 -12.40 -16.25 22.82
C GLY A 11 -13.57 -15.48 23.44
N SER A 12 -13.43 -14.83 24.61
CA SER A 12 -14.55 -14.27 25.41
C SER A 12 -14.95 -12.82 25.09
N GLY A 13 -14.70 -12.32 23.87
CA GLY A 13 -15.02 -10.95 23.44
C GLY A 13 -16.11 -10.85 22.39
N ARG A 14 -16.47 -9.61 22.01
CA ARG A 14 -17.25 -9.34 20.80
C ARG A 14 -16.45 -9.82 19.59
N ARG A 15 -17.16 -10.11 18.49
CA ARG A 15 -16.53 -10.54 17.23
C ARG A 15 -16.92 -9.60 16.11
N ILE A 16 -15.98 -9.32 15.23
CA ILE A 16 -16.25 -8.69 13.94
C ILE A 16 -16.25 -9.78 12.89
N ARG A 17 -17.33 -9.85 12.11
CA ARG A 17 -17.41 -10.78 10.97
C ARG A 17 -16.67 -10.19 9.79
N ASP A 18 -15.47 -10.70 9.56
CA ASP A 18 -14.61 -10.31 8.44
C ASP A 18 -14.89 -11.20 7.22
N GLY A 19 -14.94 -10.58 6.02
CA GLY A 19 -15.23 -11.30 4.78
C GLY A 19 -14.13 -12.27 4.32
N VAL A 20 -12.93 -12.17 4.90
CA VAL A 20 -11.76 -13.02 4.58
C VAL A 20 -11.49 -14.00 5.71
N TRP A 21 -11.47 -13.53 6.95
CA TRP A 21 -11.01 -14.27 8.13
C TRP A 21 -12.13 -14.82 9.00
N GLY A 22 -13.39 -14.57 8.65
CA GLY A 22 -14.53 -15.02 9.44
C GLY A 22 -14.71 -14.20 10.72
N ASP A 23 -14.95 -14.86 11.85
CA ASP A 23 -15.23 -14.20 13.12
C ASP A 23 -13.93 -13.82 13.85
N VAL A 24 -13.51 -12.57 13.73
CA VAL A 24 -12.34 -12.00 14.39
C VAL A 24 -12.69 -11.57 15.81
N PRO A 25 -12.09 -12.18 16.86
CA PRO A 25 -12.32 -11.77 18.24
C PRO A 25 -11.74 -10.38 18.51
N ILE A 26 -12.53 -9.51 19.13
CA ILE A 26 -12.15 -8.14 19.48
C ILE A 26 -12.40 -7.94 20.97
N ASP A 27 -11.37 -7.67 21.73
CA ASP A 27 -11.47 -7.30 23.14
C ASP A 27 -11.98 -5.86 23.33
N ARG A 28 -12.13 -5.43 24.58
CA ARG A 28 -12.60 -4.08 24.92
C ARG A 28 -11.64 -3.00 24.41
N ALA A 29 -10.35 -3.17 24.63
CA ALA A 29 -9.35 -2.18 24.29
C ALA A 29 -9.27 -2.00 22.76
N ALA A 30 -9.23 -3.10 21.99
CA ALA A 30 -9.27 -3.05 20.52
C ALA A 30 -10.58 -2.39 19.99
N ARG A 31 -11.71 -2.67 20.65
CA ARG A 31 -12.99 -2.03 20.28
C ARG A 31 -12.95 -0.52 20.49
N MET A 32 -12.40 -0.04 21.61
CA MET A 32 -12.29 1.39 21.89
C MET A 32 -11.43 2.10 20.84
N LEU A 33 -10.31 1.51 20.37
CA LEU A 33 -9.53 2.02 19.23
C LEU A 33 -10.33 2.05 17.94
N LEU A 34 -11.04 0.95 17.60
CA LEU A 34 -11.84 0.84 16.37
C LEU A 34 -13.02 1.83 16.33
N GLU A 35 -13.49 2.30 17.48
CA GLU A 35 -14.56 3.30 17.61
C GLU A 35 -14.04 4.74 17.53
N THR A 36 -12.71 4.98 17.60
CA THR A 36 -12.15 6.32 17.39
C THR A 36 -12.47 6.87 16.01
N HIS A 37 -12.52 8.20 15.88
CA HIS A 37 -12.73 8.85 14.57
C HIS A 37 -11.67 8.40 13.54
N ALA A 38 -10.42 8.25 13.95
CA ALA A 38 -9.30 7.85 13.11
C ALA A 38 -9.54 6.49 12.42
N LEU A 39 -9.95 5.47 13.16
CA LEU A 39 -10.22 4.15 12.60
C LEU A 39 -11.60 4.05 11.96
N SER A 40 -12.62 4.73 12.51
CA SER A 40 -13.96 4.79 11.90
C SER A 40 -13.94 5.41 10.51
N ARG A 41 -13.10 6.42 10.25
CA ARG A 41 -12.88 7.03 8.93
C ARG A 41 -12.48 6.01 7.87
N LEU A 42 -11.69 5.00 8.25
CA LEU A 42 -11.21 3.96 7.33
C LEU A 42 -12.34 3.13 6.70
N LYS A 43 -13.55 3.12 7.30
CA LYS A 43 -14.75 2.48 6.73
C LYS A 43 -15.20 3.16 5.44
N GLY A 44 -14.91 4.46 5.26
CA GLY A 44 -15.15 5.23 4.04
C GLY A 44 -14.01 5.19 3.03
N MET A 45 -12.88 4.54 3.34
CA MET A 45 -11.68 4.49 2.51
C MET A 45 -11.49 3.12 1.87
N ARG A 46 -11.56 3.05 0.55
CA ARG A 46 -11.32 1.80 -0.20
C ARG A 46 -9.85 1.44 -0.21
N GLN A 47 -9.53 0.17 0.11
CA GLN A 47 -8.15 -0.33 0.06
C GLN A 47 -7.53 -0.17 -1.33
N LEU A 48 -8.30 -0.47 -2.36
CA LEU A 48 -7.90 -0.39 -3.75
C LEU A 48 -8.41 0.86 -4.49
N GLY A 49 -8.84 1.91 -3.76
CA GLY A 49 -9.30 3.18 -4.33
C GLY A 49 -10.35 3.00 -5.42
N PHE A 50 -10.04 3.42 -6.64
CA PHE A 50 -10.95 3.38 -7.79
C PHE A 50 -11.15 1.98 -8.40
N THR A 51 -10.47 0.96 -7.93
CA THR A 51 -10.47 -0.40 -8.54
C THR A 51 -11.86 -1.01 -8.64
N ALA A 52 -12.79 -0.68 -7.74
CA ALA A 52 -14.15 -1.18 -7.77
C ALA A 52 -14.92 -0.78 -9.05
N GLN A 53 -14.42 0.15 -9.85
CA GLN A 53 -14.99 0.48 -11.15
C GLN A 53 -14.76 -0.63 -12.19
N ALA A 54 -13.60 -1.32 -12.12
CA ALA A 54 -13.25 -2.43 -13.00
C ALA A 54 -13.46 -3.79 -12.34
N PHE A 55 -13.27 -3.88 -11.03
CA PHE A 55 -13.44 -5.09 -10.22
C PHE A 55 -14.57 -4.86 -9.19
N PRO A 56 -15.85 -5.07 -9.54
CA PRO A 56 -16.99 -4.65 -8.72
C PRO A 56 -17.03 -5.23 -7.30
N ASN A 57 -16.37 -6.37 -7.07
CA ASN A 57 -16.28 -7.01 -5.75
C ASN A 57 -15.12 -6.47 -4.88
N ALA A 58 -14.18 -5.70 -5.46
CA ALA A 58 -13.05 -5.09 -4.75
C ALA A 58 -13.51 -3.83 -3.98
N ARG A 59 -14.40 -4.03 -3.00
CA ARG A 59 -15.05 -2.97 -2.22
C ARG A 59 -14.62 -2.93 -0.77
N HIS A 60 -13.73 -3.81 -0.35
CA HIS A 60 -13.20 -3.83 1.00
C HIS A 60 -12.48 -2.53 1.33
N THR A 61 -12.53 -2.18 2.59
CA THR A 61 -12.04 -0.91 3.11
C THR A 61 -10.71 -1.07 3.82
N ARG A 62 -10.05 0.04 4.12
CA ARG A 62 -8.86 0.04 5.00
C ARG A 62 -9.21 -0.39 6.41
N PHE A 63 -10.45 -0.19 6.86
CA PHE A 63 -10.94 -0.71 8.12
C PHE A 63 -10.94 -2.25 8.13
N ASP A 64 -11.47 -2.88 7.07
CA ASP A 64 -11.45 -4.34 6.93
C ASP A 64 -10.03 -4.88 6.94
N HIS A 65 -9.11 -4.18 6.25
CA HIS A 65 -7.69 -4.51 6.22
C HIS A 65 -7.05 -4.40 7.62
N SER A 66 -7.28 -3.30 8.35
CA SER A 66 -6.73 -3.14 9.71
C SER A 66 -7.21 -4.24 10.67
N VAL A 67 -8.48 -4.64 10.58
CA VAL A 67 -9.04 -5.77 11.35
C VAL A 67 -8.38 -7.10 10.95
N GLY A 68 -8.13 -7.31 9.64
CA GLY A 68 -7.42 -8.50 9.15
C GLY A 68 -5.97 -8.56 9.61
N VAL A 69 -5.24 -7.44 9.54
CA VAL A 69 -3.86 -7.35 10.04
C VAL A 69 -3.80 -7.61 11.55
N TYR A 70 -4.72 -7.05 12.32
CA TYR A 70 -4.86 -7.33 13.74
C TYR A 70 -5.06 -8.84 13.99
N HIS A 71 -5.96 -9.48 13.24
CA HIS A 71 -6.22 -10.91 13.37
C HIS A 71 -4.99 -11.76 13.08
N LEU A 72 -4.32 -11.52 11.96
CA LEU A 72 -3.10 -12.27 11.58
C LEU A 72 -1.96 -12.01 12.55
N THR A 73 -1.80 -10.78 13.06
CA THR A 73 -0.80 -10.44 14.06
C THR A 73 -1.05 -11.22 15.36
N ARG A 74 -2.32 -11.33 15.78
CA ARG A 74 -2.72 -12.11 16.95
C ARG A 74 -2.39 -13.60 16.77
N LEU A 75 -2.66 -14.18 15.60
CA LEU A 75 -2.31 -15.57 15.28
C LEU A 75 -0.78 -15.78 15.26
N THR A 76 -0.05 -14.85 14.66
CA THR A 76 1.42 -14.91 14.60
C THR A 76 2.05 -14.81 15.98
N LEU A 77 1.58 -13.86 16.83
CA LEU A 77 2.04 -13.73 18.21
C LEU A 77 1.79 -15.00 19.00
N LYS A 78 0.59 -15.58 18.89
CA LYS A 78 0.28 -16.86 19.50
C LYS A 78 1.28 -17.93 19.06
N ARG A 79 1.51 -18.07 17.77
CA ARG A 79 2.42 -19.08 17.21
C ARG A 79 3.85 -18.94 17.74
N ILE A 80 4.40 -17.71 17.78
CA ILE A 80 5.77 -17.51 18.25
C ILE A 80 5.91 -17.79 19.76
N ILE A 81 4.89 -17.49 20.56
CA ILE A 81 4.85 -17.82 21.99
C ILE A 81 4.76 -19.34 22.18
N ASP A 82 3.91 -20.03 21.40
CA ASP A 82 3.83 -21.50 21.40
C ASP A 82 5.17 -22.17 20.97
N CYS A 83 6.01 -21.44 20.23
CA CYS A 83 7.39 -21.85 19.88
C CYS A 83 8.44 -21.50 20.94
N GLY A 84 8.03 -20.98 22.09
CA GLY A 84 8.91 -20.67 23.22
C GLY A 84 9.46 -19.25 23.27
N ALA A 85 8.98 -18.33 22.41
CA ALA A 85 9.35 -16.92 22.56
C ALA A 85 8.77 -16.33 23.84
N TYR A 86 9.62 -15.61 24.55
CA TYR A 86 9.16 -14.79 25.67
C TYR A 86 8.79 -13.40 25.18
N LEU A 87 7.52 -13.02 25.37
CA LEU A 87 6.99 -11.67 25.14
C LEU A 87 6.29 -11.21 26.42
N GLU A 88 6.54 -9.98 26.80
CA GLU A 88 5.79 -9.37 27.88
C GLU A 88 4.36 -9.03 27.44
N TYR A 89 3.46 -8.87 28.39
CA TYR A 89 2.07 -8.48 28.13
C TYR A 89 2.00 -7.18 27.31
N ARG A 90 2.84 -6.19 27.64
CA ARG A 90 2.94 -4.91 26.92
C ARG A 90 3.44 -5.04 25.48
N ASP A 91 4.31 -5.98 25.19
CA ASP A 91 4.79 -6.24 23.82
C ASP A 91 3.67 -6.73 22.92
N VAL A 92 2.85 -7.66 23.45
CA VAL A 92 1.68 -8.19 22.74
C VAL A 92 0.64 -7.08 22.51
N GLN A 93 0.37 -6.27 23.53
CA GLN A 93 -0.53 -5.11 23.40
C GLN A 93 -0.02 -4.13 22.35
N GLY A 94 1.25 -3.74 22.44
CA GLY A 94 1.89 -2.82 21.47
C GLY A 94 1.79 -3.33 20.03
N ALA A 95 2.07 -4.62 19.81
CA ALA A 95 1.95 -5.23 18.50
C ALA A 95 0.52 -5.22 17.94
N LEU A 96 -0.48 -5.51 18.80
CA LEU A 96 -1.89 -5.51 18.41
C LEU A 96 -2.43 -4.10 18.17
N ALA A 97 -2.06 -3.12 19.00
CA ALA A 97 -2.40 -1.72 18.79
C ALA A 97 -1.76 -1.18 17.48
N ALA A 98 -0.47 -1.46 17.25
CA ALA A 98 0.24 -1.09 16.04
C ALA A 98 -0.41 -1.74 14.79
N ALA A 99 -0.87 -2.99 14.88
CA ALA A 99 -1.59 -3.67 13.81
C ALA A 99 -2.90 -2.96 13.43
N LEU A 100 -3.66 -2.42 14.39
CA LEU A 100 -4.87 -1.65 14.10
C LEU A 100 -4.56 -0.28 13.50
N LEU A 101 -3.48 0.38 13.98
CA LEU A 101 -3.19 1.78 13.68
C LEU A 101 -2.30 2.00 12.46
N HIS A 102 -1.66 0.94 11.90
CA HIS A 102 -0.62 1.08 10.88
C HIS A 102 -1.03 1.86 9.63
N ASP A 103 -2.31 1.86 9.28
CA ASP A 103 -2.89 2.56 8.12
C ASP A 103 -3.84 3.70 8.52
N ALA A 104 -3.98 4.01 9.84
CA ALA A 104 -4.96 4.98 10.33
C ALA A 104 -4.76 6.42 9.80
N ALA A 105 -3.51 6.80 9.51
CA ALA A 105 -3.16 8.14 9.03
C ALA A 105 -3.04 8.25 7.50
N ARG A 106 -3.40 7.20 6.74
CA ARG A 106 -3.33 7.24 5.27
C ARG A 106 -4.24 8.33 4.70
N TYR A 107 -3.79 8.91 3.61
CA TYR A 107 -4.62 9.78 2.77
C TYR A 107 -5.75 8.96 2.11
N PRO A 108 -6.93 9.58 1.87
CA PRO A 108 -7.91 9.02 0.95
C PRO A 108 -7.28 8.85 -0.44
N TYR A 109 -7.66 7.78 -1.14
CA TYR A 109 -6.99 7.40 -2.39
C TYR A 109 -5.45 7.41 -2.27
N ALA A 110 -4.93 6.80 -1.22
CA ALA A 110 -3.52 6.87 -0.81
C ALA A 110 -2.52 6.69 -1.96
N GLN A 111 -2.77 5.75 -2.89
CA GLN A 111 -1.89 5.54 -4.05
C GLN A 111 -1.75 6.79 -4.93
N ALA A 112 -2.79 7.62 -5.04
CA ALA A 112 -2.74 8.87 -5.79
C ALA A 112 -2.05 9.96 -4.97
N VAL A 113 -2.54 10.26 -3.76
CA VAL A 113 -2.10 11.42 -2.97
C VAL A 113 -0.67 11.25 -2.46
N GLU A 114 -0.32 10.08 -1.92
CA GLU A 114 1.02 9.79 -1.38
C GLU A 114 2.11 9.69 -2.46
N SER A 115 1.72 9.64 -3.74
CA SER A 115 2.65 9.70 -4.87
C SER A 115 2.98 11.12 -5.30
N ILE A 116 2.27 12.13 -4.76
CA ILE A 116 2.45 13.53 -5.11
C ILE A 116 3.72 14.06 -4.43
N ALA A 117 4.68 14.53 -5.23
CA ALA A 117 5.89 15.20 -4.76
C ALA A 117 5.68 16.73 -4.81
N LEU A 118 4.85 17.28 -3.92
CA LEU A 118 4.63 18.72 -3.80
C LEU A 118 4.95 19.21 -2.38
N PRO A 119 5.51 20.44 -2.25
CA PRO A 119 5.56 21.13 -0.96
C PRO A 119 4.16 21.25 -0.35
N GLY A 120 4.06 21.03 0.96
CA GLY A 120 2.78 21.10 1.69
C GLY A 120 2.02 19.79 1.84
N ILE A 121 2.37 18.73 1.10
CA ILE A 121 1.87 17.37 1.40
C ILE A 121 2.63 16.85 2.61
N THR A 122 1.95 16.73 3.74
CA THR A 122 2.55 16.19 4.97
C THR A 122 2.86 14.70 4.77
N PRO A 123 4.08 14.24 5.04
CA PRO A 123 4.41 12.82 4.97
C PRO A 123 3.49 11.99 5.88
N VAL A 124 3.07 10.80 5.40
CA VAL A 124 2.19 9.90 6.17
C VAL A 124 2.78 9.56 7.54
N GLN A 125 4.10 9.46 7.65
CA GLN A 125 4.76 9.18 8.92
C GLN A 125 4.53 10.30 9.94
N GLU A 126 4.59 11.56 9.53
CA GLU A 126 4.30 12.70 10.39
C GLU A 126 2.80 12.78 10.75
N LEU A 127 1.92 12.48 9.80
CA LEU A 127 0.49 12.34 10.09
C LEU A 127 0.22 11.21 11.09
N SER A 128 0.93 10.08 10.95
CA SER A 128 0.83 8.95 11.89
C SER A 128 1.30 9.32 13.29
N ARG A 129 2.41 10.06 13.40
CA ARG A 129 2.91 10.55 14.67
C ARG A 129 1.87 11.42 15.38
N ARG A 130 1.39 12.47 14.72
CA ARG A 130 0.37 13.38 15.28
C ARG A 130 -0.92 12.66 15.65
N LEU A 131 -1.37 11.72 14.79
CA LEU A 131 -2.58 10.96 15.06
C LEU A 131 -2.44 10.06 16.29
N ILE A 132 -1.28 9.42 16.48
CA ILE A 132 -1.05 8.47 17.57
C ILE A 132 -0.71 9.20 18.88
N GLU A 133 0.06 10.30 18.81
CA GLU A 133 0.57 10.99 20.00
C GLU A 133 -0.31 12.17 20.46
N ASP A 134 -1.04 12.82 19.53
CA ASP A 134 -1.69 14.11 19.80
C ASP A 134 -3.22 14.09 19.56
N SER A 135 -3.87 12.92 19.62
CA SER A 135 -5.32 12.80 19.38
C SER A 135 -6.02 11.88 20.36
N GLN A 136 -7.34 11.70 20.19
CA GLN A 136 -8.14 10.72 20.94
C GLN A 136 -7.50 9.31 20.95
N VAL A 137 -6.68 8.97 19.96
CA VAL A 137 -5.97 7.68 19.92
C VAL A 137 -4.98 7.58 21.07
N ALA A 138 -4.29 8.68 21.43
CA ALA A 138 -3.37 8.73 22.55
C ALA A 138 -4.09 8.42 23.89
N ASP A 139 -5.25 9.03 24.09
CA ASP A 139 -6.06 8.81 25.30
C ASP A 139 -6.47 7.33 25.42
N VAL A 140 -6.98 6.73 24.33
CA VAL A 140 -7.37 5.31 24.32
C VAL A 140 -6.17 4.39 24.52
N LEU A 141 -5.00 4.69 23.94
CA LEU A 141 -3.79 3.89 24.15
C LEU A 141 -3.35 3.93 25.62
N SER A 142 -3.39 5.10 26.25
CA SER A 142 -2.98 5.26 27.65
C SER A 142 -3.99 4.66 28.62
N GLU A 143 -5.30 4.89 28.42
CA GLU A 143 -6.34 4.51 29.38
C GLU A 143 -6.80 3.07 29.24
N GLU A 144 -6.93 2.53 28.03
CA GLU A 144 -7.49 1.21 27.76
C GLU A 144 -6.43 0.14 27.47
N TRP A 145 -5.25 0.56 26.96
CA TRP A 145 -4.17 -0.36 26.60
C TRP A 145 -2.97 -0.32 27.58
N ASP A 146 -2.91 0.64 28.50
CA ASP A 146 -1.74 0.89 29.37
C ASP A 146 -0.43 1.02 28.56
N LEU A 147 -0.50 1.72 27.43
CA LEU A 147 0.61 1.91 26.50
C LEU A 147 0.95 3.39 26.34
N GLU A 148 2.25 3.69 26.28
CA GLU A 148 2.72 4.99 25.88
C GLU A 148 2.52 5.18 24.36
N PRO A 149 1.80 6.21 23.87
CA PRO A 149 1.52 6.42 22.45
C PRO A 149 2.78 6.45 21.57
N HIS A 150 3.85 7.09 22.06
CA HIS A 150 5.13 7.15 21.37
C HIS A 150 5.72 5.76 21.06
N ASN A 151 5.61 4.82 22.00
CA ASN A 151 6.12 3.45 21.79
C ASN A 151 5.33 2.74 20.67
N VAL A 152 4.01 2.94 20.59
CA VAL A 152 3.20 2.40 19.50
C VAL A 152 3.58 3.03 18.17
N PHE A 153 3.78 4.36 18.12
CA PHE A 153 4.26 5.03 16.92
C PHE A 153 5.61 4.48 16.44
N ARG A 154 6.56 4.23 17.33
CA ARG A 154 7.88 3.63 16.99
C ARG A 154 7.75 2.27 16.30
N LEU A 155 6.77 1.45 16.68
CA LEU A 155 6.52 0.15 16.03
C LEU A 155 6.02 0.30 14.57
N ILE A 156 5.33 1.41 14.25
CA ILE A 156 4.75 1.67 12.92
C ILE A 156 5.69 2.50 12.04
N ALA A 157 6.50 3.37 12.63
CA ALA A 157 7.38 4.29 11.91
C ALA A 157 8.36 3.53 11.01
N ARG A 158 8.46 3.95 9.75
CA ARG A 158 9.45 3.42 8.81
C ARG A 158 10.70 4.26 8.90
N ASP A 159 11.87 3.62 8.94
CA ASP A 159 13.15 4.32 8.96
C ASP A 159 13.29 5.16 7.68
N GLN A 160 13.21 6.47 7.81
CA GLN A 160 13.56 7.44 6.77
C GLN A 160 14.69 8.33 7.30
N GLY A 161 15.90 7.74 7.48
CA GLY A 161 17.12 8.51 7.70
C GLY A 161 17.22 9.34 9.00
N ALA A 162 16.22 9.31 9.88
CA ALA A 162 16.37 9.78 11.25
C ALA A 162 17.12 8.71 12.05
N GLU A 163 18.07 9.13 12.92
CA GLU A 163 18.80 8.27 13.85
C GLU A 163 17.86 7.16 14.33
N PRO A 164 18.16 5.87 14.10
CA PRO A 164 17.39 4.80 14.65
C PRO A 164 17.57 4.91 16.16
N HIS A 165 16.58 5.47 16.87
CA HIS A 165 16.47 5.21 18.29
C HIS A 165 16.50 3.69 18.39
N SER A 166 17.54 3.14 19.01
CA SER A 166 17.80 1.71 19.02
C SER A 166 16.53 0.99 19.49
N LEU A 167 15.85 0.36 18.53
CA LEU A 167 14.73 -0.49 18.86
C LEU A 167 15.25 -1.65 19.71
N THR A 168 14.49 -2.03 20.70
CA THR A 168 14.77 -3.25 21.46
C THR A 168 14.64 -4.48 20.54
N PRO A 169 15.26 -5.61 20.88
CA PRO A 169 15.08 -6.85 20.10
C PRO A 169 13.61 -7.24 19.91
N THR A 170 12.76 -6.99 20.92
CA THR A 170 11.31 -7.26 20.85
C THR A 170 10.60 -6.30 19.89
N GLU A 171 10.92 -5.00 19.91
CA GLU A 171 10.37 -4.04 18.97
C GLU A 171 10.76 -4.38 17.51
N HIS A 172 12.00 -4.84 17.28
CA HIS A 172 12.42 -5.35 15.98
C HIS A 172 11.57 -6.55 15.55
N LEU A 173 11.34 -7.51 16.44
CA LEU A 173 10.50 -8.68 16.15
C LEU A 173 9.06 -8.28 15.82
N VAL A 174 8.47 -7.35 16.56
CA VAL A 174 7.11 -6.82 16.28
C VAL A 174 7.06 -6.14 14.90
N ARG A 175 8.06 -5.34 14.57
CA ARG A 175 8.14 -4.71 13.24
C ARG A 175 8.30 -5.74 12.12
N ASP A 176 9.07 -6.81 12.35
CA ASP A 176 9.20 -7.90 11.37
C ASP A 176 7.87 -8.64 11.18
N ILE A 177 7.07 -8.83 12.23
CA ILE A 177 5.72 -9.40 12.15
C ILE A 177 4.81 -8.50 11.29
N LEU A 178 4.88 -7.18 11.46
CA LEU A 178 4.00 -6.23 10.77
C LEU A 178 4.48 -5.88 9.34
N PHE A 179 5.79 -5.74 9.14
CA PHE A 179 6.36 -5.14 7.92
C PHE A 179 7.57 -5.87 7.34
N GLY A 180 8.03 -6.96 7.97
CA GLY A 180 9.17 -7.74 7.49
C GLY A 180 8.90 -8.49 6.17
N ALA A 181 9.75 -9.45 5.86
CA ALA A 181 9.65 -10.21 4.61
C ALA A 181 8.40 -11.10 4.54
N LEU A 182 8.06 -11.77 5.65
CA LEU A 182 6.80 -12.47 5.87
C LEU A 182 6.00 -11.69 6.92
N ASN A 183 5.12 -10.82 6.47
CA ASN A 183 4.44 -9.90 7.36
C ASN A 183 2.92 -9.99 7.25
N THR A 184 2.26 -9.71 8.35
CA THR A 184 0.80 -9.81 8.49
C THR A 184 0.05 -8.78 7.64
N ASN A 185 0.63 -7.57 7.47
CA ASN A 185 0.12 -6.54 6.59
C ASN A 185 0.07 -7.02 5.13
N GLY A 186 1.18 -7.55 4.60
CA GLY A 186 1.23 -8.05 3.23
C GLY A 186 0.36 -9.29 3.01
N LEU A 187 0.31 -10.22 3.99
CA LEU A 187 -0.54 -11.40 3.90
C LEU A 187 -2.02 -11.03 3.81
N ASP A 188 -2.52 -10.17 4.69
CA ASP A 188 -3.93 -9.73 4.60
C ASP A 188 -4.18 -9.00 3.28
N CYS A 189 -3.31 -8.04 2.92
CA CYS A 189 -3.43 -7.25 1.70
C CYS A 189 -3.60 -8.15 0.46
N PHE A 190 -2.65 -9.09 0.20
CA PHE A 190 -2.70 -9.91 -0.99
C PHE A 190 -3.90 -10.86 -1.03
N ILE A 191 -4.26 -11.48 0.10
CA ILE A 191 -5.39 -12.41 0.16
C ILE A 191 -6.71 -11.65 0.00
N ARG A 192 -6.87 -10.53 0.70
CA ARG A 192 -8.08 -9.71 0.67
C ARG A 192 -8.30 -9.09 -0.70
N ASP A 193 -7.26 -8.49 -1.27
CA ASP A 193 -7.29 -7.85 -2.59
C ASP A 193 -7.56 -8.88 -3.69
N ALA A 194 -6.89 -10.05 -3.65
CA ALA A 194 -7.10 -11.13 -4.61
C ALA A 194 -8.54 -11.66 -4.57
N ARG A 195 -9.11 -11.86 -3.37
CA ARG A 195 -10.51 -12.26 -3.23
C ARG A 195 -11.46 -11.19 -3.78
N GLY A 196 -11.21 -9.92 -3.45
CA GLY A 196 -12.01 -8.79 -3.95
C GLY A 196 -11.94 -8.64 -5.46
N ALA A 197 -10.77 -8.74 -6.05
CA ALA A 197 -10.54 -8.63 -7.48
C ALA A 197 -10.82 -9.93 -8.26
N LYS A 198 -11.14 -11.03 -7.58
CA LYS A 198 -11.34 -12.37 -8.19
C LYS A 198 -10.10 -12.86 -8.96
N ILE A 199 -8.92 -12.50 -8.51
CA ILE A 199 -7.66 -13.03 -9.05
C ILE A 199 -7.42 -14.42 -8.47
N PRO A 200 -6.98 -15.41 -9.29
CA PRO A 200 -6.77 -16.78 -8.85
C PRO A 200 -5.49 -16.93 -7.99
N CYS A 201 -5.41 -16.22 -6.88
CA CYS A 201 -4.39 -16.40 -5.83
C CYS A 201 -4.89 -17.41 -4.76
N VAL A 202 -5.70 -18.36 -5.16
CA VAL A 202 -6.42 -19.30 -4.28
C VAL A 202 -5.49 -20.20 -3.49
N MET A 203 -4.23 -20.30 -3.91
CA MET A 203 -3.22 -21.21 -3.32
C MET A 203 -2.50 -20.59 -2.10
N LEU A 204 -2.75 -19.32 -1.75
CA LEU A 204 -2.09 -18.70 -0.61
C LEU A 204 -2.86 -19.01 0.68
N ASP A 205 -2.30 -19.91 1.47
CA ASP A 205 -2.80 -20.31 2.77
C ASP A 205 -1.96 -19.62 3.85
N ALA A 206 -2.50 -18.52 4.40
CA ALA A 206 -1.85 -17.76 5.46
C ALA A 206 -1.75 -18.56 6.77
N GLU A 207 -2.71 -19.43 7.05
CA GLU A 207 -2.72 -20.23 8.28
C GLU A 207 -1.56 -21.22 8.27
N THR A 208 -1.38 -21.96 7.18
CA THR A 208 -0.23 -22.87 6.98
C THR A 208 1.10 -22.10 7.09
N LEU A 209 1.21 -20.91 6.49
CA LEU A 209 2.41 -20.09 6.61
C LEU A 209 2.68 -19.66 8.07
N ILE A 210 1.65 -19.20 8.79
CA ILE A 210 1.79 -18.79 10.20
C ILE A 210 2.17 -20.00 11.08
N GLN A 211 1.58 -21.16 10.85
CA GLN A 211 1.93 -22.38 11.60
C GLN A 211 3.36 -22.84 11.35
N ALA A 212 3.93 -22.54 10.19
CA ALA A 212 5.32 -22.86 9.85
C ALA A 212 6.34 -21.85 10.39
N ILE A 213 5.90 -20.73 10.99
CA ILE A 213 6.81 -19.72 11.55
C ILE A 213 7.60 -20.29 12.73
N LYS A 214 8.89 -20.00 12.72
CA LYS A 214 9.83 -20.24 13.84
C LYS A 214 10.58 -18.94 14.17
N ILE A 215 11.05 -18.85 15.38
CA ILE A 215 11.99 -17.79 15.81
C ILE A 215 13.38 -18.39 15.87
N VAL A 216 14.33 -17.68 15.30
CA VAL A 216 15.74 -18.06 15.26
C VAL A 216 16.60 -16.88 15.73
N GLY A 217 17.60 -17.20 16.54
CA GLY A 217 18.65 -16.24 16.85
C GLY A 217 19.57 -16.04 15.65
N HIS A 218 19.74 -14.80 15.21
CA HIS A 218 20.65 -14.42 14.11
C HIS A 218 21.25 -13.04 14.40
N GLU A 219 22.58 -12.93 14.39
CA GLU A 219 23.30 -11.68 14.63
C GLU A 219 22.79 -10.90 15.87
N ASN A 220 22.71 -11.59 17.02
CA ASN A 220 22.26 -11.05 18.33
C ASN A 220 20.80 -10.54 18.37
N ARG A 221 19.95 -10.92 17.42
CA ARG A 221 18.51 -10.62 17.45
C ARG A 221 17.67 -11.84 17.10
N ALA A 222 16.42 -11.84 17.52
CA ALA A 222 15.43 -12.80 17.07
C ALA A 222 14.88 -12.39 15.71
N ILE A 223 14.84 -13.33 14.76
CA ILE A 223 14.24 -13.14 13.44
C ILE A 223 13.17 -14.19 13.17
N LEU A 224 12.20 -13.85 12.32
CA LEU A 224 11.22 -14.80 11.81
C LEU A 224 11.86 -15.62 10.67
N ALA A 225 11.67 -16.93 10.74
CA ALA A 225 12.00 -17.85 9.67
C ALA A 225 10.84 -18.83 9.48
N VAL A 226 10.83 -19.58 8.39
CA VAL A 226 9.77 -20.52 8.05
C VAL A 226 10.39 -21.91 7.90
N GLU A 227 9.72 -22.94 8.38
CA GLU A 227 10.15 -24.33 8.18
C GLU A 227 10.22 -24.65 6.67
N GLU A 228 11.27 -25.36 6.23
CA GLU A 228 11.46 -25.75 4.82
C GLU A 228 10.26 -26.49 4.23
N GLY A 229 9.53 -27.26 5.04
CA GLY A 229 8.31 -27.95 4.61
C GLY A 229 7.21 -27.01 4.08
N ALA A 230 7.25 -25.71 4.44
CA ALA A 230 6.32 -24.71 3.92
C ALA A 230 6.88 -23.87 2.75
N ALA A 231 8.01 -24.29 2.14
CA ALA A 231 8.62 -23.59 1.00
C ALA A 231 7.64 -23.40 -0.18
N GLY A 232 6.78 -24.38 -0.44
CA GLY A 232 5.72 -24.28 -1.46
C GLY A 232 4.70 -23.17 -1.16
N SER A 233 4.34 -22.97 0.11
CA SER A 233 3.45 -21.87 0.52
C SER A 233 4.12 -20.51 0.37
N LEU A 234 5.44 -20.41 0.60
CA LEU A 234 6.22 -19.20 0.31
C LEU A 234 6.28 -18.91 -1.20
N GLN A 235 6.49 -19.91 -2.03
CA GLN A 235 6.42 -19.73 -3.49
C GLN A 235 5.04 -19.23 -3.92
N SER A 236 3.97 -19.74 -3.33
CA SER A 236 2.60 -19.29 -3.58
C SER A 236 2.41 -17.80 -3.20
N LEU A 237 3.02 -17.34 -2.10
CA LEU A 237 3.02 -15.94 -1.70
C LEU A 237 3.74 -15.06 -2.74
N VAL A 238 4.91 -15.47 -3.23
CA VAL A 238 5.66 -14.75 -4.28
C VAL A 238 4.82 -14.63 -5.55
N PHE A 239 4.22 -15.72 -5.99
CA PHE A 239 3.35 -15.73 -7.17
C PHE A 239 2.09 -14.90 -6.98
N CYS A 240 1.42 -14.98 -5.83
CA CYS A 240 0.26 -14.16 -5.52
C CYS A 240 0.62 -12.67 -5.60
N ARG A 241 1.73 -12.27 -5.00
CA ARG A 241 2.25 -10.91 -5.06
C ARG A 241 2.48 -10.46 -6.50
N TYR A 242 3.12 -11.29 -7.33
CA TYR A 242 3.32 -11.00 -8.75
C TYR A 242 1.98 -10.82 -9.48
N LEU A 243 1.07 -11.78 -9.33
CA LEU A 243 -0.24 -11.73 -10.00
C LEU A 243 -1.05 -10.50 -9.59
N MET A 244 -1.00 -10.09 -8.32
CA MET A 244 -1.66 -8.90 -7.85
C MET A 244 -1.08 -7.63 -8.49
N HIS A 245 0.26 -7.52 -8.58
CA HIS A 245 0.89 -6.39 -9.25
C HIS A 245 0.59 -6.37 -10.74
N TYR A 246 0.63 -7.52 -11.41
CA TYR A 246 0.40 -7.61 -12.84
C TYR A 246 -1.05 -7.34 -13.23
N ASN A 247 -2.01 -7.92 -12.51
CA ASN A 247 -3.43 -7.90 -12.88
C ASN A 247 -4.25 -6.81 -12.20
N VAL A 248 -3.80 -6.27 -11.06
CA VAL A 248 -4.58 -5.31 -10.26
C VAL A 248 -3.84 -4.00 -10.09
N TYR A 249 -2.72 -3.98 -9.36
CA TYR A 249 -2.07 -2.71 -8.98
C TYR A 249 -1.46 -1.95 -10.16
N GLY A 250 -0.95 -2.66 -11.17
CA GLY A 250 -0.44 -2.11 -12.43
C GLY A 250 -1.49 -2.01 -13.54
N HIS A 251 -2.71 -2.49 -13.32
CA HIS A 251 -3.72 -2.53 -14.37
C HIS A 251 -4.24 -1.14 -14.72
N HIS A 252 -4.36 -0.84 -16.00
CA HIS A 252 -4.78 0.47 -16.50
C HIS A 252 -6.12 0.96 -15.90
N ALA A 253 -7.06 0.05 -15.63
CA ALA A 253 -8.36 0.41 -15.06
C ALA A 253 -8.27 0.96 -13.62
N LEU A 254 -7.19 0.65 -12.88
CA LEU A 254 -6.86 1.29 -11.61
C LEU A 254 -5.98 2.53 -11.83
N ARG A 255 -4.97 2.42 -12.71
CA ARG A 255 -3.96 3.47 -12.90
C ARG A 255 -4.55 4.74 -13.51
N ILE A 256 -5.45 4.61 -14.49
CA ILE A 256 -6.08 5.77 -15.15
C ILE A 256 -6.83 6.67 -14.15
N PRO A 257 -7.82 6.20 -13.39
CA PRO A 257 -8.49 7.06 -12.42
C PRO A 257 -7.55 7.53 -11.30
N THR A 258 -6.51 6.76 -10.96
CA THR A 258 -5.50 7.16 -9.96
C THR A 258 -4.71 8.37 -10.45
N VAL A 259 -4.20 8.38 -11.67
CA VAL A 259 -3.45 9.54 -12.22
C VAL A 259 -4.36 10.74 -12.43
N MET A 260 -5.61 10.54 -12.85
CA MET A 260 -6.60 11.62 -12.95
C MET A 260 -6.83 12.30 -11.60
N PHE A 261 -7.05 11.53 -10.54
CA PHE A 261 -7.25 12.10 -9.20
C PHE A 261 -5.97 12.74 -8.67
N MET A 262 -4.82 12.08 -8.83
CA MET A 262 -3.52 12.65 -8.47
C MET A 262 -3.32 14.04 -9.10
N ARG A 263 -3.62 14.18 -10.39
CA ARG A 263 -3.49 15.43 -11.11
C ARG A 263 -4.48 16.49 -10.62
N ALA A 264 -5.73 16.10 -10.35
CA ALA A 264 -6.73 16.99 -9.81
C ALA A 264 -6.33 17.54 -8.44
N VAL A 265 -5.79 16.69 -7.56
CA VAL A 265 -5.29 17.09 -6.24
C VAL A 265 -4.09 18.03 -6.37
N GLN A 266 -3.13 17.71 -7.25
CA GLN A 266 -1.96 18.56 -7.49
C GLN A 266 -2.37 19.97 -7.91
N ASP A 267 -3.25 20.08 -8.90
CA ASP A 267 -3.74 21.35 -9.43
C ASP A 267 -4.51 22.14 -8.35
N ALA A 268 -5.40 21.46 -7.62
CA ALA A 268 -6.18 22.09 -6.55
C ALA A 268 -5.32 22.62 -5.38
N ILE A 269 -4.25 21.91 -5.01
CA ILE A 269 -3.29 22.37 -3.98
C ILE A 269 -2.47 23.55 -4.50
N GLN A 270 -1.96 23.48 -5.72
CA GLN A 270 -1.17 24.58 -6.33
C GLN A 270 -1.99 25.86 -6.49
N ALA A 271 -3.27 25.73 -6.79
CA ALA A 271 -4.21 26.85 -6.83
C ALA A 271 -4.62 27.40 -5.45
N GLY A 272 -4.15 26.77 -4.36
CA GLY A 272 -4.51 27.16 -2.99
C GLY A 272 -5.93 26.79 -2.57
N GLY A 273 -6.66 26.02 -3.38
CA GLY A 273 -8.04 25.63 -3.13
C GLY A 273 -8.20 24.45 -2.17
N VAL A 274 -7.18 23.57 -2.05
CA VAL A 274 -7.18 22.41 -1.16
C VAL A 274 -6.06 22.55 -0.13
N ASN A 275 -6.42 22.46 1.15
CA ASN A 275 -5.45 22.31 2.24
C ASN A 275 -5.13 20.81 2.41
N PRO A 276 -3.85 20.39 2.29
CA PRO A 276 -3.45 18.99 2.42
C PRO A 276 -3.77 18.36 3.78
N GLU A 277 -3.70 19.09 4.88
CA GLU A 277 -4.04 18.58 6.21
C GLU A 277 -5.55 18.28 6.34
N LYS A 278 -6.39 19.17 5.79
CA LYS A 278 -7.83 18.91 5.71
C LYS A 278 -8.15 17.74 4.78
N LEU A 279 -7.38 17.58 3.70
CA LEU A 279 -7.52 16.41 2.81
C LEU A 279 -7.19 15.10 3.54
N ALA A 280 -6.14 15.10 4.38
CA ALA A 280 -5.74 13.93 5.15
C ALA A 280 -6.81 13.45 6.14
N SER A 281 -7.68 14.34 6.63
CA SER A 281 -8.77 14.00 7.55
C SER A 281 -10.04 13.46 6.87
N GLN A 282 -10.13 13.53 5.52
CA GLN A 282 -11.30 13.07 4.78
C GLN A 282 -11.30 11.55 4.54
N ASP A 283 -12.47 11.02 4.23
CA ASP A 283 -12.61 9.72 3.54
C ASP A 283 -12.56 9.91 2.01
N ASP A 284 -12.73 8.83 1.25
CA ASP A 284 -12.67 8.88 -0.22
C ASP A 284 -13.74 9.81 -0.82
N ALA A 285 -14.95 9.80 -0.28
CA ALA A 285 -16.04 10.63 -0.78
C ALA A 285 -15.83 12.11 -0.44
N GLY A 286 -15.42 12.41 0.78
CA GLY A 286 -15.08 13.76 1.23
C GLY A 286 -13.90 14.35 0.45
N ALA A 287 -12.86 13.56 0.19
CA ALA A 287 -11.73 13.99 -0.61
C ALA A 287 -12.12 14.34 -2.05
N LEU A 288 -12.94 13.50 -2.69
CA LEU A 288 -13.40 13.74 -4.06
C LEU A 288 -14.26 15.02 -4.13
N ALA A 289 -15.14 15.23 -3.15
CA ALA A 289 -15.97 16.44 -3.05
C ALA A 289 -15.11 17.67 -2.80
N MET A 290 -14.17 17.61 -1.85
CA MET A 290 -13.27 18.72 -1.52
C MET A 290 -12.47 19.20 -2.73
N VAL A 291 -11.89 18.28 -3.51
CA VAL A 291 -11.11 18.62 -4.71
C VAL A 291 -12.01 19.17 -5.81
N ARG A 292 -13.20 18.60 -6.01
CA ARG A 292 -14.18 19.10 -6.99
C ARG A 292 -14.61 20.54 -6.72
N ASP A 293 -14.87 20.85 -5.45
CA ASP A 293 -15.50 22.11 -5.05
C ASP A 293 -14.48 23.23 -4.79
N SER A 294 -13.17 22.89 -4.76
CA SER A 294 -12.09 23.80 -4.34
C SER A 294 -11.69 24.87 -5.36
N ALA A 295 -11.86 24.62 -6.65
CA ALA A 295 -11.22 25.43 -7.71
C ALA A 295 -12.23 26.02 -8.73
N GLY A 296 -13.52 26.05 -8.38
CA GLY A 296 -14.59 26.52 -9.26
C GLY A 296 -15.00 25.49 -10.36
N PRO A 297 -16.22 25.62 -10.91
CA PRO A 297 -16.82 24.61 -11.78
C PRO A 297 -16.09 24.40 -13.10
N GLU A 298 -15.37 25.41 -13.59
CA GLU A 298 -14.66 25.35 -14.89
C GLU A 298 -13.19 24.95 -14.74
N SER A 299 -12.71 24.67 -13.54
CA SER A 299 -11.32 24.25 -13.34
C SER A 299 -11.05 22.82 -13.85
N SER A 300 -9.80 22.56 -14.23
CA SER A 300 -9.34 21.23 -14.63
C SER A 300 -9.53 20.20 -13.52
N SER A 301 -9.31 20.59 -12.25
CA SER A 301 -9.54 19.74 -11.07
C SER A 301 -11.00 19.33 -10.96
N ALA A 302 -11.95 20.28 -11.13
CA ALA A 302 -13.38 20.00 -11.11
C ALA A 302 -13.79 19.11 -12.29
N ALA A 303 -13.24 19.33 -13.49
CA ALA A 303 -13.52 18.51 -14.67
C ALA A 303 -13.06 17.07 -14.48
N LEU A 304 -11.82 16.86 -13.99
CA LEU A 304 -11.26 15.52 -13.72
C LEU A 304 -12.05 14.78 -12.63
N THR A 305 -12.36 15.45 -11.52
CA THR A 305 -13.09 14.83 -10.40
C THR A 305 -14.55 14.54 -10.76
N ARG A 306 -15.20 15.38 -11.56
CA ARG A 306 -16.55 15.13 -12.10
C ARG A 306 -16.55 13.86 -12.98
N ARG A 307 -15.58 13.71 -13.88
CA ARG A 307 -15.46 12.49 -14.71
C ARG A 307 -15.26 11.24 -13.85
N LEU A 308 -14.48 11.34 -12.77
CA LEU A 308 -14.26 10.23 -11.84
C LEU A 308 -15.57 9.87 -11.08
N ALA A 309 -16.32 10.86 -10.63
CA ALA A 309 -17.63 10.67 -9.99
C ALA A 309 -18.64 10.02 -10.94
N ASP A 310 -18.67 10.46 -12.20
CA ASP A 310 -19.53 9.92 -13.28
C ASP A 310 -19.05 8.57 -13.83
N ARG A 311 -17.94 8.01 -13.30
CA ARG A 311 -17.32 6.78 -13.80
C ARG A 311 -16.94 6.83 -15.28
N ARG A 312 -16.45 7.98 -15.73
CA ARG A 312 -15.97 8.23 -17.09
C ARG A 312 -14.46 8.48 -17.08
N PRO A 313 -13.63 7.47 -16.75
CA PRO A 313 -12.18 7.65 -16.76
C PRO A 313 -11.68 7.98 -18.18
N TYR A 314 -10.44 8.44 -18.24
CA TYR A 314 -9.74 8.68 -19.50
C TYR A 314 -9.52 7.38 -20.28
N HIS A 315 -9.15 7.52 -21.55
CA HIS A 315 -8.87 6.43 -22.47
C HIS A 315 -7.38 6.10 -22.46
N ARG A 316 -7.04 4.80 -22.43
CA ARG A 316 -5.67 4.36 -22.60
C ARG A 316 -5.20 4.61 -24.04
N ALA A 317 -4.17 5.45 -24.20
CA ALA A 317 -3.50 5.66 -25.48
C ALA A 317 -2.34 4.68 -25.67
N LEU A 318 -1.36 4.65 -24.74
CA LEU A 318 -0.21 3.76 -24.77
C LEU A 318 0.00 3.12 -23.40
N GLU A 319 0.58 1.92 -23.41
CA GLU A 319 1.04 1.20 -22.23
C GLU A 319 2.29 0.41 -22.62
N PHE A 320 3.38 0.58 -21.89
CA PHE A 320 4.63 -0.13 -22.11
C PHE A 320 5.47 -0.22 -20.83
N ASP A 321 6.37 -1.18 -20.78
CA ASP A 321 7.22 -1.46 -19.63
C ASP A 321 8.70 -1.14 -19.90
N GLU A 322 9.59 -1.50 -18.97
CA GLU A 322 11.02 -1.23 -19.02
C GLU A 322 11.75 -1.74 -20.26
N ARG A 323 11.15 -2.63 -21.02
CA ARG A 323 11.73 -3.19 -22.26
C ARG A 323 11.53 -2.27 -23.46
N HIS A 324 10.66 -1.25 -23.36
CA HIS A 324 10.43 -0.29 -24.42
C HIS A 324 11.57 0.74 -24.49
N PRO A 325 12.10 1.09 -25.69
CA PRO A 325 13.24 2.02 -25.82
C PRO A 325 13.02 3.38 -25.14
N SER A 326 11.82 3.95 -25.25
CA SER A 326 11.48 5.26 -24.68
C SER A 326 11.15 5.21 -23.16
N TYR A 327 11.22 4.04 -22.52
CA TYR A 327 10.91 3.94 -21.08
C TYR A 327 11.89 4.77 -20.24
N ALA A 328 13.18 4.68 -20.56
CA ALA A 328 14.24 5.32 -19.77
C ALA A 328 14.18 6.86 -19.83
N SER A 329 13.78 7.45 -20.96
CA SER A 329 13.59 8.90 -21.09
C SER A 329 12.35 9.37 -20.36
N LEU A 330 11.21 8.68 -20.51
CA LEU A 330 9.96 9.10 -19.88
C LEU A 330 9.91 8.89 -18.37
N ILE A 331 10.54 7.84 -17.83
CA ILE A 331 10.48 7.57 -16.39
C ILE A 331 11.13 8.68 -15.54
N ARG A 332 12.03 9.46 -16.11
CA ARG A 332 12.66 10.63 -15.46
C ARG A 332 11.64 11.71 -15.10
N LEU A 333 10.58 11.85 -15.89
CA LEU A 333 9.50 12.80 -15.63
C LEU A 333 8.77 12.55 -14.30
N ARG A 334 9.02 11.42 -13.66
CA ARG A 334 8.47 11.11 -12.34
C ARG A 334 9.03 11.99 -11.25
N GLU A 335 10.29 12.37 -11.35
CA GLU A 335 11.03 13.12 -10.32
C GLU A 335 10.65 14.62 -10.33
N ASP A 336 10.17 15.14 -11.48
CA ASP A 336 9.77 16.54 -11.62
C ASP A 336 8.36 16.66 -12.22
N ALA A 337 7.39 17.00 -11.37
CA ALA A 337 6.01 17.19 -11.77
C ALA A 337 5.82 18.38 -12.74
N SER A 338 6.66 19.42 -12.64
CA SER A 338 6.59 20.59 -13.52
C SER A 338 7.12 20.25 -14.90
N TRP A 339 8.21 19.48 -14.99
CA TRP A 339 8.72 18.98 -16.26
C TRP A 339 7.71 18.07 -16.94
N ARG A 340 7.14 17.10 -16.22
CA ARG A 340 6.08 16.25 -16.77
C ARG A 340 4.92 17.06 -17.33
N ARG A 341 4.48 18.12 -16.62
CA ARG A 341 3.40 19.00 -17.09
C ARG A 341 3.78 19.71 -18.39
N ARG A 342 5.00 20.25 -18.50
CA ARG A 342 5.48 20.89 -19.74
C ARG A 342 5.46 19.92 -20.93
N VAL A 343 5.87 18.66 -20.71
CA VAL A 343 5.83 17.64 -21.76
C VAL A 343 4.40 17.33 -22.18
N GLU A 344 3.48 17.15 -21.24
CA GLU A 344 2.05 16.91 -21.51
C GLU A 344 1.42 18.08 -22.30
N GLU A 345 1.73 19.31 -21.94
CA GLU A 345 1.28 20.53 -22.64
C GLU A 345 1.88 20.64 -24.05
N ALA A 346 3.17 20.34 -24.20
CA ALA A 346 3.82 20.30 -25.51
C ALA A 346 3.19 19.25 -26.44
N TRP A 347 2.86 18.08 -25.91
CA TRP A 347 2.13 17.04 -26.64
C TRP A 347 0.73 17.49 -27.07
N CYS A 348 -0.02 18.15 -26.17
CA CYS A 348 -1.33 18.71 -26.50
C CYS A 348 -1.21 19.75 -27.61
N HIS A 349 -0.20 20.62 -27.54
CA HIS A 349 0.05 21.64 -28.56
C HIS A 349 0.41 21.04 -29.94
N TYR A 350 1.29 20.05 -29.95
CA TYR A 350 1.68 19.33 -31.17
C TYR A 350 0.46 18.65 -31.82
N LEU A 351 -0.31 17.89 -31.04
CA LEU A 351 -1.45 17.11 -31.54
C LEU A 351 -2.64 17.98 -31.96
N THR A 352 -2.75 19.22 -31.51
CA THR A 352 -3.78 20.16 -31.99
C THR A 352 -3.73 20.36 -33.50
N ARG A 353 -2.57 20.18 -34.12
CA ARG A 353 -2.41 20.25 -35.59
C ARG A 353 -3.04 19.06 -36.32
N TYR A 354 -3.16 17.89 -35.65
CA TYR A 354 -3.56 16.63 -36.27
C TYR A 354 -4.92 16.13 -35.73
N HIS A 355 -5.49 16.80 -34.73
CA HIS A 355 -6.78 16.47 -34.14
C HIS A 355 -7.84 17.48 -34.55
N LYS A 356 -9.10 17.03 -34.76
CA LYS A 356 -10.22 17.91 -35.20
C LYS A 356 -10.72 18.89 -34.13
N GLY A 357 -10.10 18.94 -32.98
CA GLY A 357 -10.40 19.84 -31.88
C GLY A 357 -9.12 20.34 -31.20
N THR A 358 -9.23 21.31 -30.31
CA THR A 358 -8.11 21.74 -29.46
C THR A 358 -7.92 20.78 -28.32
N ALA A 359 -6.74 20.13 -28.20
CA ALA A 359 -6.36 19.44 -27.02
C ALA A 359 -5.99 20.48 -25.93
N GLY A 360 -6.74 20.49 -24.85
CA GLY A 360 -6.52 21.39 -23.72
C GLY A 360 -5.49 20.87 -22.72
N PRO A 361 -5.06 21.72 -21.78
CA PRO A 361 -4.28 21.26 -20.64
C PRO A 361 -5.00 20.11 -19.92
N PHE A 362 -4.26 19.09 -19.52
CA PHE A 362 -4.77 17.86 -18.88
C PHE A 362 -5.49 16.86 -19.80
N ASP A 363 -5.70 17.15 -21.08
CA ASP A 363 -6.30 16.16 -21.99
C ASP A 363 -5.38 14.95 -22.25
N ILE A 364 -4.09 15.09 -21.97
CA ILE A 364 -3.10 14.01 -21.97
C ILE A 364 -2.46 13.96 -20.58
N LEU A 365 -2.43 12.79 -19.98
CA LEU A 365 -1.71 12.56 -18.71
C LEU A 365 -0.74 11.39 -18.85
N ILE A 366 0.45 11.55 -18.28
CA ILE A 366 1.47 10.51 -18.20
C ILE A 366 1.48 9.94 -16.79
N ASP A 367 1.16 8.66 -16.65
CA ASP A 367 1.21 7.92 -15.39
C ASP A 367 2.54 7.19 -15.25
N LEU A 368 3.29 7.53 -14.21
CA LEU A 368 4.65 7.04 -13.91
C LEU A 368 4.69 6.45 -12.51
N PRO A 369 4.19 5.21 -12.30
CA PRO A 369 4.15 4.62 -10.97
C PRO A 369 5.54 4.42 -10.38
N ARG A 370 5.65 4.49 -9.04
CA ARG A 370 6.89 4.22 -8.32
C ARG A 370 7.30 2.76 -8.53
N LYS A 371 8.61 2.52 -8.68
CA LYS A 371 9.15 1.15 -8.70
C LYS A 371 9.03 0.55 -7.31
N ASN A 372 8.27 -0.52 -7.19
CA ASN A 372 8.31 -1.37 -6.02
C ASN A 372 9.41 -2.42 -6.20
N ARG A 373 10.52 -2.28 -5.49
CA ARG A 373 11.53 -3.34 -5.43
C ARG A 373 11.02 -4.45 -4.53
N PHE A 374 10.90 -5.64 -5.08
CA PHE A 374 10.55 -6.83 -4.33
C PHE A 374 11.82 -7.51 -3.82
N THR A 375 12.35 -7.02 -2.73
CA THR A 375 13.39 -7.76 -2.02
C THR A 375 12.70 -8.75 -1.09
N MET A 376 12.84 -10.03 -1.36
CA MET A 376 12.27 -11.08 -0.51
C MET A 376 13.40 -11.77 0.25
N CYS A 377 13.82 -11.17 1.34
CA CYS A 377 14.74 -11.81 2.30
C CYS A 377 13.98 -12.80 3.18
N LEU A 378 13.31 -13.78 2.56
CA LEU A 378 12.63 -14.85 3.29
C LEU A 378 13.66 -15.88 3.76
N ARG A 379 13.69 -16.10 5.08
CA ARG A 379 14.57 -17.08 5.71
C ARG A 379 13.83 -18.39 5.92
N LEU A 380 14.48 -19.49 5.58
CA LEU A 380 14.00 -20.84 5.77
C LEU A 380 14.90 -21.58 6.77
N ILE A 381 14.29 -22.41 7.60
CA ILE A 381 14.99 -23.32 8.49
C ILE A 381 14.91 -24.71 7.90
N ARG A 382 16.08 -25.33 7.71
CA ARG A 382 16.21 -26.75 7.47
C ARG A 382 16.41 -27.49 8.78
N PRO A 383 15.67 -28.60 9.02
CA PRO A 383 16.04 -29.49 10.09
C PRO A 383 17.43 -30.04 9.79
N ALA A 384 18.36 -29.83 10.71
CA ALA A 384 19.67 -30.45 10.62
C ALA A 384 19.61 -31.91 11.08
N SER A 385 20.65 -32.67 10.73
CA SER A 385 20.80 -34.08 11.17
C SER A 385 20.90 -34.23 12.70
N LEU A 386 21.19 -33.15 13.42
CA LEU A 386 21.23 -33.09 14.88
C LEU A 386 20.18 -32.13 15.40
N PRO A 387 19.48 -32.44 16.51
CA PRO A 387 18.33 -31.64 17.02
C PRO A 387 18.63 -30.19 17.39
N TRP A 388 19.90 -29.83 17.56
CA TRP A 388 20.37 -28.48 17.95
C TRP A 388 21.04 -27.69 16.81
N GLU A 389 21.20 -28.29 15.63
CA GLU A 389 21.73 -27.62 14.46
C GLU A 389 20.58 -27.23 13.52
N HIS A 390 20.41 -25.94 13.29
CA HIS A 390 19.50 -25.44 12.26
C HIS A 390 20.32 -24.72 11.22
N SER A 391 20.19 -25.12 9.95
CA SER A 391 20.77 -24.33 8.87
C SER A 391 19.76 -23.31 8.35
N LEU A 392 20.12 -22.03 8.50
CA LEU A 392 19.34 -20.94 7.94
C LEU A 392 19.72 -20.81 6.46
N THR A 393 18.74 -20.81 5.59
CA THR A 393 18.94 -20.62 4.13
C THR A 393 17.96 -19.58 3.60
N ASP A 394 18.34 -18.92 2.50
CA ASP A 394 17.43 -18.01 1.81
C ASP A 394 16.47 -18.77 0.90
N TRP A 395 15.26 -18.27 0.78
CA TRP A 395 14.30 -18.79 -0.19
C TRP A 395 14.83 -18.74 -1.63
N GLN A 396 15.60 -17.71 -1.99
CA GLN A 396 16.21 -17.58 -3.31
C GLN A 396 17.15 -18.74 -3.61
N SER A 397 18.00 -19.10 -2.65
CA SER A 397 18.91 -20.24 -2.79
C SER A 397 18.17 -21.58 -2.94
N LEU A 398 17.03 -21.72 -2.26
CA LEU A 398 16.23 -22.94 -2.32
C LEU A 398 15.41 -23.02 -3.61
N SER A 399 14.84 -21.89 -4.08
CA SER A 399 13.98 -21.84 -5.26
C SER A 399 14.76 -21.87 -6.58
N GLY A 400 16.07 -21.65 -6.54
CA GLY A 400 16.89 -21.46 -7.73
C GLY A 400 16.65 -20.15 -8.48
N MET A 401 15.85 -19.23 -7.91
CA MET A 401 15.58 -17.91 -8.49
C MET A 401 16.59 -16.89 -7.97
N GLY A 402 17.60 -16.60 -8.78
CA GLY A 402 18.61 -15.57 -8.48
C GLY A 402 18.06 -14.14 -8.56
N GLU A 403 18.92 -13.16 -8.22
CA GLU A 403 18.53 -11.75 -8.28
C GLU A 403 18.15 -11.30 -9.70
N GLU A 404 18.89 -11.77 -10.72
CA GLU A 404 18.59 -11.47 -12.13
C GLU A 404 17.23 -12.03 -12.57
N ASP A 405 16.86 -13.24 -12.11
CA ASP A 405 15.56 -13.83 -12.41
C ASP A 405 14.43 -13.01 -11.78
N MET A 406 14.65 -12.54 -10.55
CA MET A 406 13.69 -11.66 -9.87
C MET A 406 13.55 -10.32 -10.60
N ILE A 407 14.62 -9.73 -11.11
CA ILE A 407 14.58 -8.49 -11.92
C ILE A 407 13.79 -8.74 -13.20
N ARG A 408 14.08 -9.81 -13.94
CA ARG A 408 13.35 -10.17 -15.17
C ARG A 408 11.87 -10.45 -14.91
N PHE A 409 11.56 -11.10 -13.80
CA PHE A 409 10.20 -11.41 -13.38
C PHE A 409 9.40 -10.14 -13.05
N HIS A 410 10.06 -9.09 -12.49
CA HIS A 410 9.39 -7.87 -12.09
C HIS A 410 9.35 -6.78 -13.18
N SER A 411 10.22 -6.85 -14.18
CA SER A 411 10.29 -5.86 -15.25
C SER A 411 8.92 -5.56 -15.91
N PRO A 412 8.07 -6.56 -16.23
CA PRO A 412 6.75 -6.30 -16.81
C PRO A 412 5.76 -5.62 -15.89
N LEU A 413 6.08 -5.45 -14.59
CA LEU A 413 5.21 -4.82 -13.61
C LEU A 413 5.36 -3.29 -13.59
N HIS A 414 6.47 -2.77 -14.11
CA HIS A 414 6.76 -1.34 -14.13
C HIS A 414 6.28 -0.72 -15.44
N ARG A 415 5.00 -0.36 -15.50
CA ARG A 415 4.36 0.14 -16.70
C ARG A 415 4.18 1.64 -16.67
N ILE A 416 4.47 2.29 -17.79
CA ILE A 416 4.07 3.67 -18.07
C ILE A 416 2.73 3.61 -18.80
N HIS A 417 1.78 4.47 -18.40
CA HIS A 417 0.53 4.64 -19.11
C HIS A 417 0.42 6.07 -19.63
N ILE A 418 0.09 6.22 -20.91
CA ILE A 418 -0.30 7.50 -21.48
C ILE A 418 -1.80 7.43 -21.71
N VAL A 419 -2.52 8.39 -21.12
CA VAL A 419 -3.98 8.40 -21.11
C VAL A 419 -4.52 9.73 -21.59
N THR A 420 -5.70 9.71 -22.20
CA THR A 420 -6.28 10.88 -22.88
C THR A 420 -7.75 11.05 -22.58
N ALA A 421 -8.22 12.29 -22.63
CA ALA A 421 -9.60 12.66 -22.36
C ALA A 421 -10.62 12.03 -23.33
N THR A 422 -10.21 11.75 -24.58
CA THR A 422 -11.08 11.18 -25.63
C THR A 422 -10.40 10.02 -26.36
N GLY A 423 -11.22 9.16 -26.97
CA GLY A 423 -10.73 8.04 -27.78
C GLY A 423 -10.01 8.49 -29.05
N ASP A 424 -10.47 9.59 -29.66
CA ASP A 424 -9.84 10.17 -30.86
C ASP A 424 -8.44 10.70 -30.55
N LEU A 425 -8.28 11.37 -29.41
CA LEU A 425 -6.98 11.84 -28.94
C LEU A 425 -6.05 10.65 -28.64
N ALA A 426 -6.59 9.55 -28.09
CA ALA A 426 -5.83 8.32 -27.88
C ALA A 426 -5.34 7.72 -29.22
N ALA A 427 -6.15 7.75 -30.25
CA ALA A 427 -5.75 7.32 -31.59
C ALA A 427 -4.67 8.22 -32.19
N SER A 428 -4.76 9.54 -31.97
CA SER A 428 -3.73 10.49 -32.37
C SER A 428 -2.40 10.29 -31.67
N VAL A 429 -2.42 10.08 -30.34
CA VAL A 429 -1.22 9.74 -29.56
C VAL A 429 -0.55 8.47 -30.08
N ARG A 430 -1.31 7.42 -30.38
CA ARG A 430 -0.75 6.18 -30.95
C ARG A 430 -0.11 6.39 -32.32
N ARG A 431 -0.69 7.23 -33.15
CA ARG A 431 -0.20 7.50 -34.49
C ARG A 431 1.12 8.29 -34.50
N HIS A 432 1.28 9.20 -33.53
CA HIS A 432 2.40 10.13 -33.45
C HIS A 432 3.33 9.82 -32.26
N ALA A 433 3.38 8.55 -31.82
CA ALA A 433 4.09 8.19 -30.60
C ALA A 433 5.59 8.51 -30.66
N GLU A 434 6.25 8.27 -31.81
CA GLU A 434 7.69 8.51 -31.97
C GLU A 434 8.02 10.01 -31.89
N GLU A 435 7.22 10.84 -32.57
CA GLU A 435 7.39 12.29 -32.49
C GLU A 435 7.14 12.85 -31.11
N LEU A 436 6.14 12.32 -30.38
CA LEU A 436 5.84 12.73 -29.02
C LEU A 436 6.98 12.34 -28.06
N PHE A 437 7.60 11.19 -28.25
CA PHE A 437 8.75 10.78 -27.44
C PHE A 437 9.96 11.69 -27.70
N THR A 438 10.22 12.06 -28.96
CA THR A 438 11.25 13.04 -29.31
C THR A 438 11.00 14.39 -28.64
N ILE A 439 9.76 14.89 -28.68
CA ILE A 439 9.37 16.15 -28.00
C ILE A 439 9.63 16.05 -26.47
N ALA A 440 9.36 14.88 -25.86
CA ALA A 440 9.61 14.72 -24.43
C ALA A 440 11.10 14.82 -24.07
N GLU A 441 11.99 14.42 -24.97
CA GLU A 441 13.44 14.54 -24.79
C GLU A 441 13.93 15.98 -25.02
N GLU A 442 13.30 16.72 -25.93
CA GLU A 442 13.67 18.11 -26.24
C GLU A 442 13.17 19.13 -25.21
N VAL A 443 12.07 18.87 -24.54
CA VAL A 443 11.45 19.74 -23.51
C VAL A 443 12.19 19.63 -22.16
N GLY A 444 13.10 18.68 -22.04
CA GLY A 444 13.88 18.34 -20.83
C GLY A 444 15.02 19.25 -20.41
#